data_fdd81b6ae38f2eef7002afa4cc46a4c4
#
_entry.id   fdd81b6ae38f2eef7002afa4cc46a4c4
#
_cell.length_a   1.000
_cell.length_b   1.000
_cell.length_c   1.000
_cell.angle_alpha   90.00
_cell.angle_beta   90.00
_cell.angle_gamma   90.00
#
_symmetry.space_group_name_H-M   'P 1'
#
loop_
_entity.id
_entity.type
_entity.pdbx_description
1 polymer ?
#
loop_
_entity_poly.entity_id
_entity_poly.type
_entity_poly.pdbx_seq_one_letter_code
_entity_poly.pdbx_strand_id
1 'polypeptide(L)'
;MKKTVAVAVILSLVFCFTGLMSCKDNSAKKKQKEGELKQIKTIEKEIEKNVYPLPTSAQVIKMLTELEVGYQIGISNPAENIKKYYTLESRSINLGVYGADLSYATLYNIEQKVIDYMDAIRTIANDLNMSKIYNAPLYDSIKQNFDTRDKLVKILTNAFNETYQYMSENDQQTLALLVVGGAWVEGMYLTTNVSEAAYNVAGISKVLIEQKKSFDLYLDLTKPYMDDPMISDFVNNLEPIKKVYAGLTTSLTDQNIKDITAAINIIRNKII
;
A
#
# COMPACT_ATOMS: atom_id res chain seq x y z
N MET A 1 62.08 -64.61 4.11
CA MET A 1 61.01 -65.02 5.06
C MET A 1 59.99 -63.89 5.21
N LYS A 2 58.81 -64.16 4.70
CA LYS A 2 57.49 -63.70 5.22
C LYS A 2 57.18 -62.21 5.31
N LYS A 3 56.26 -61.84 4.50
CA LYS A 3 55.05 -61.03 4.67
C LYS A 3 55.02 -59.80 3.76
N THR A 4 54.52 -59.95 2.62
CA THR A 4 53.90 -58.92 1.78
C THR A 4 52.71 -59.51 1.08
N VAL A 5 51.52 -59.35 1.61
CA VAL A 5 50.24 -59.42 0.88
C VAL A 5 49.23 -58.66 1.73
N ALA A 6 48.64 -57.65 1.16
CA ALA A 6 47.37 -57.04 1.49
C ALA A 6 47.42 -55.48 1.56
N VAL A 7 47.60 -54.85 0.45
CA VAL A 7 47.12 -53.47 0.23
C VAL A 7 46.75 -53.34 -1.26
N ALA A 8 45.65 -53.81 -1.71
CA ALA A 8 45.15 -53.59 -3.04
C ALA A 8 43.65 -53.97 -3.20
N VAL A 9 42.78 -53.49 -2.34
CA VAL A 9 41.31 -53.50 -2.59
C VAL A 9 40.66 -52.46 -1.71
N ILE A 10 40.94 -51.21 -1.79
CA ILE A 10 40.09 -50.12 -1.33
C ILE A 10 40.40 -48.86 -2.20
N LEU A 11 40.04 -48.89 -3.47
CA LEU A 11 40.07 -47.71 -4.31
C LEU A 11 39.12 -47.83 -5.50
N SER A 12 37.84 -48.18 -5.24
CA SER A 12 36.85 -48.15 -6.34
C SER A 12 35.40 -47.95 -5.85
N LEU A 13 35.20 -47.14 -4.82
CA LEU A 13 33.83 -46.82 -4.32
C LEU A 13 33.63 -45.35 -3.89
N VAL A 14 34.32 -44.40 -4.50
CA VAL A 14 34.08 -42.97 -4.28
C VAL A 14 33.98 -42.22 -5.62
N PHE A 15 33.18 -42.74 -6.57
CA PHE A 15 32.94 -41.99 -7.82
C PHE A 15 31.52 -42.21 -8.37
N CYS A 16 30.49 -42.09 -7.53
CA CYS A 16 29.11 -42.09 -8.00
C CYS A 16 28.15 -41.33 -7.08
N PHE A 17 28.53 -40.12 -6.56
CA PHE A 17 27.61 -39.29 -5.79
C PHE A 17 27.75 -37.79 -6.05
N THR A 18 28.00 -37.38 -7.31
CA THR A 18 28.02 -35.95 -7.67
C THR A 18 27.21 -35.67 -8.95
N GLY A 19 26.01 -36.23 -9.08
CA GLY A 19 25.24 -36.08 -10.31
C GLY A 19 23.72 -35.82 -10.15
N LEU A 20 23.21 -35.52 -8.95
CA LEU A 20 21.75 -35.37 -8.79
C LEU A 20 21.28 -34.17 -7.93
N MET A 21 22.05 -33.10 -7.84
CA MET A 21 21.64 -31.91 -7.06
C MET A 21 21.54 -30.59 -7.85
N SER A 22 21.35 -30.63 -9.18
CA SER A 22 21.28 -29.36 -9.94
C SER A 22 19.94 -29.08 -10.66
N CYS A 23 18.92 -29.89 -10.51
CA CYS A 23 17.65 -29.66 -11.22
C CYS A 23 16.43 -29.35 -10.32
N LYS A 24 16.57 -29.34 -9.00
CA LYS A 24 15.42 -29.04 -8.09
C LYS A 24 15.24 -27.57 -7.78
N ASP A 25 16.29 -26.77 -7.88
CA ASP A 25 16.27 -25.35 -7.46
C ASP A 25 15.55 -24.43 -8.46
N ASN A 26 15.66 -24.70 -9.76
CA ASN A 26 15.01 -23.87 -10.77
C ASN A 26 13.49 -24.06 -10.88
N SER A 27 12.96 -25.25 -10.59
CA SER A 27 11.52 -25.50 -10.63
C SER A 27 10.80 -24.96 -9.39
N ALA A 28 11.47 -24.96 -8.23
CA ALA A 28 10.95 -24.36 -7.00
C ALA A 28 10.92 -22.82 -7.11
N LYS A 29 11.99 -22.20 -7.58
CA LYS A 29 12.07 -20.75 -7.85
C LYS A 29 11.07 -20.31 -8.92
N LYS A 30 10.84 -21.11 -9.96
CA LYS A 30 9.84 -20.82 -11.00
C LYS A 30 8.42 -20.92 -10.47
N LYS A 31 8.09 -21.92 -9.64
CA LYS A 31 6.78 -22.07 -8.99
C LYS A 31 6.53 -20.96 -7.96
N GLN A 32 7.56 -20.55 -7.22
CA GLN A 32 7.48 -19.43 -6.29
C GLN A 32 7.20 -18.12 -7.04
N LYS A 33 7.94 -17.84 -8.11
CA LYS A 33 7.74 -16.65 -8.97
C LYS A 33 6.38 -16.64 -9.69
N GLU A 34 5.87 -17.79 -10.11
CA GLU A 34 4.51 -17.94 -10.66
C GLU A 34 3.42 -17.76 -9.58
N GLY A 35 3.70 -18.20 -8.35
CA GLY A 35 2.84 -17.96 -7.18
C GLY A 35 2.77 -16.47 -6.82
N GLU A 36 3.92 -15.80 -6.78
CA GLU A 36 4.06 -14.36 -6.53
C GLU A 36 3.35 -13.53 -7.62
N LEU A 37 3.54 -13.87 -8.90
CA LEU A 37 2.84 -13.24 -10.03
C LEU A 37 1.31 -13.42 -9.98
N LYS A 38 0.82 -14.56 -9.50
CA LYS A 38 -0.62 -14.77 -9.27
C LYS A 38 -1.14 -13.94 -8.11
N GLN A 39 -0.38 -13.84 -7.03
CA GLN A 39 -0.71 -12.97 -5.91
C GLN A 39 -0.72 -11.50 -6.32
N ILE A 40 0.29 -11.04 -7.06
CA ILE A 40 0.36 -9.68 -7.61
C ILE A 40 -0.88 -9.36 -8.45
N LYS A 41 -1.29 -10.24 -9.37
CA LYS A 41 -2.50 -10.05 -10.19
C LYS A 41 -3.79 -10.06 -9.37
N THR A 42 -3.82 -10.77 -8.24
CA THR A 42 -4.95 -10.73 -7.32
C THR A 42 -4.97 -9.42 -6.55
N ILE A 43 -3.80 -8.93 -6.12
CA ILE A 43 -3.62 -7.61 -5.51
C ILE A 43 -4.04 -6.50 -6.46
N GLU A 44 -3.58 -6.52 -7.71
CA GLU A 44 -3.96 -5.54 -8.73
C GLU A 44 -5.48 -5.45 -8.89
N LYS A 45 -6.16 -6.61 -8.99
CA LYS A 45 -7.62 -6.66 -9.08
C LYS A 45 -8.35 -6.18 -7.82
N GLU A 46 -7.78 -6.42 -6.65
CA GLU A 46 -8.37 -6.00 -5.37
C GLU A 46 -8.00 -4.54 -5.04
N ILE A 47 -6.80 -4.08 -5.46
CA ILE A 47 -6.44 -2.65 -5.43
C ILE A 47 -7.37 -1.86 -6.35
N GLU A 48 -7.61 -2.32 -7.58
CA GLU A 48 -8.59 -1.69 -8.48
C GLU A 48 -10.00 -1.64 -7.89
N LYS A 49 -10.37 -2.62 -7.04
CA LYS A 49 -11.72 -2.70 -6.46
C LYS A 49 -11.87 -2.04 -5.09
N ASN A 50 -10.86 -2.14 -4.20
CA ASN A 50 -11.10 -1.95 -2.78
C ASN A 50 -10.02 -1.17 -2.01
N VAL A 51 -8.82 -0.98 -2.54
CA VAL A 51 -7.70 -0.41 -1.78
C VAL A 51 -7.34 1.00 -2.23
N TYR A 52 -7.71 1.39 -3.42
CA TYR A 52 -7.44 2.73 -3.91
C TYR A 52 -8.58 3.68 -3.67
N PRO A 53 -8.09 4.86 -3.47
CA PRO A 53 -7.95 5.60 -2.23
C PRO A 53 -9.27 6.28 -1.96
N LEU A 54 -9.77 6.21 -0.87
CA LEU A 54 -11.10 6.71 -0.59
C LEU A 54 -12.14 5.85 -1.32
N PRO A 55 -12.63 4.90 -0.60
CA PRO A 55 -13.42 3.79 -1.08
C PRO A 55 -14.47 4.30 -2.01
N THR A 56 -14.43 3.74 -3.19
CA THR A 56 -15.31 4.21 -4.20
C THR A 56 -15.56 5.70 -3.98
N SER A 57 -14.52 6.45 -4.25
CA SER A 57 -14.49 7.90 -4.06
C SER A 57 -15.81 8.54 -4.49
N ALA A 58 -16.46 7.98 -5.53
CA ALA A 58 -17.78 8.39 -5.96
C ALA A 58 -18.86 8.23 -4.86
N GLN A 59 -18.83 7.20 -4.02
CA GLN A 59 -19.85 7.02 -2.97
C GLN A 59 -19.59 7.94 -1.76
N VAL A 60 -18.32 8.03 -1.31
CA VAL A 60 -17.96 8.96 -0.24
C VAL A 60 -18.11 10.40 -0.70
N ILE A 61 -17.72 10.72 -1.94
CA ILE A 61 -17.91 12.06 -2.52
C ILE A 61 -19.38 12.40 -2.63
N LYS A 62 -20.18 11.51 -3.20
CA LYS A 62 -21.60 11.71 -3.31
C LYS A 62 -22.21 11.96 -1.92
N MET A 63 -21.85 11.15 -0.95
CA MET A 63 -22.28 11.27 0.42
C MET A 63 -21.80 12.58 1.08
N LEU A 64 -20.51 12.93 0.96
CA LEU A 64 -19.96 14.18 1.50
C LEU A 64 -20.55 15.40 0.79
N THR A 65 -20.84 15.30 -0.50
CA THR A 65 -21.49 16.36 -1.28
C THR A 65 -22.97 16.49 -0.88
N GLU A 66 -23.67 15.38 -0.67
CA GLU A 66 -25.07 15.36 -0.18
C GLU A 66 -25.19 15.90 1.25
N LEU A 67 -24.13 15.79 2.05
CA LEU A 67 -24.06 16.32 3.42
C LEU A 67 -23.52 17.77 3.48
N GLU A 68 -23.24 18.38 2.32
CA GLU A 68 -22.62 19.71 2.23
C GLU A 68 -21.32 19.83 3.06
N VAL A 69 -20.60 18.73 3.26
CA VAL A 69 -19.32 18.73 3.99
C VAL A 69 -18.29 19.38 3.11
N GLY A 70 -17.77 20.52 3.55
CA GLY A 70 -16.72 21.26 2.86
C GLY A 70 -15.33 20.63 3.04
N TYR A 71 -14.37 21.10 2.22
CA TYR A 71 -12.96 20.79 2.39
C TYR A 71 -12.48 21.20 3.77
N GLN A 72 -11.87 20.29 4.52
CA GLN A 72 -11.29 20.59 5.82
C GLN A 72 -9.83 21.00 5.66
N ILE A 73 -9.56 22.27 5.91
CA ILE A 73 -8.19 22.81 5.87
C ILE A 73 -7.38 22.20 7.00
N GLY A 74 -6.19 21.69 6.67
CA GLY A 74 -5.24 21.17 7.67
C GLY A 74 -5.46 19.73 8.10
N ILE A 75 -6.46 19.01 7.55
CA ILE A 75 -6.65 17.59 7.83
C ILE A 75 -5.56 16.72 7.16
N SER A 76 -5.17 17.07 5.95
CA SER A 76 -4.17 16.34 5.17
C SER A 76 -2.75 16.55 5.70
N ASN A 77 -1.84 15.64 5.37
CA ASN A 77 -0.42 15.76 5.72
C ASN A 77 0.21 16.95 4.97
N PRO A 78 0.79 17.94 5.69
CA PRO A 78 1.42 19.08 5.02
C PRO A 78 2.52 18.64 4.04
N ALA A 79 2.53 19.20 2.82
CA ALA A 79 3.53 18.85 1.80
C ALA A 79 4.97 19.15 2.28
N GLU A 80 5.16 20.11 3.16
CA GLU A 80 6.44 20.48 3.76
C GLU A 80 7.04 19.37 4.63
N ASN A 81 6.22 18.43 5.12
CA ASN A 81 6.67 17.28 5.90
C ASN A 81 7.57 16.32 5.10
N ILE A 82 7.61 16.45 3.78
CA ILE A 82 8.54 15.69 2.92
C ILE A 82 9.99 15.75 3.42
N LYS A 83 10.38 16.86 4.04
CA LYS A 83 11.71 17.08 4.61
C LYS A 83 12.03 16.17 5.80
N LYS A 84 11.02 15.48 6.37
CA LYS A 84 11.17 14.54 7.48
C LYS A 84 11.44 13.10 7.03
N TYR A 85 11.20 12.77 5.74
CA TYR A 85 11.24 11.40 5.25
C TYR A 85 12.59 11.11 4.59
N TYR A 86 13.48 10.45 5.33
CA TYR A 86 14.87 10.20 4.90
C TYR A 86 15.14 8.73 4.54
N THR A 87 14.37 7.78 5.09
CA THR A 87 14.56 6.36 4.85
C THR A 87 13.71 5.88 3.68
N LEU A 88 14.08 4.76 3.04
CA LEU A 88 13.26 4.11 2.03
C LEU A 88 11.87 3.77 2.56
N GLU A 89 11.81 3.30 3.81
CA GLU A 89 10.57 2.99 4.51
C GLU A 89 9.67 4.22 4.63
N SER A 90 10.16 5.31 5.28
CA SER A 90 9.36 6.52 5.49
C SER A 90 8.94 7.17 4.18
N ARG A 91 9.79 7.13 3.14
CA ARG A 91 9.46 7.63 1.80
C ARG A 91 8.37 6.80 1.14
N SER A 92 8.47 5.46 1.20
CA SER A 92 7.47 4.58 0.60
C SER A 92 6.12 4.72 1.29
N ILE A 93 6.07 4.74 2.61
CA ILE A 93 4.83 4.97 3.36
C ILE A 93 4.22 6.32 2.96
N ASN A 94 5.02 7.39 2.95
CA ASN A 94 4.53 8.73 2.69
C ASN A 94 4.27 9.04 1.21
N LEU A 95 4.80 8.25 0.27
CA LEU A 95 4.33 8.27 -1.11
C LEU A 95 2.86 7.86 -1.19
N GLY A 96 2.48 6.82 -0.43
CA GLY A 96 1.08 6.40 -0.29
C GLY A 96 0.21 7.44 0.39
N VAL A 97 0.68 8.02 1.50
CA VAL A 97 -0.01 9.09 2.25
C VAL A 97 -0.30 10.28 1.32
N TYR A 98 0.70 10.82 0.64
CA TYR A 98 0.50 11.94 -0.30
C TYR A 98 -0.37 11.57 -1.51
N GLY A 99 -0.38 10.31 -1.93
CA GLY A 99 -1.31 9.83 -2.96
C GLY A 99 -2.77 9.94 -2.52
N ALA A 100 -3.07 9.61 -1.26
CA ALA A 100 -4.40 9.77 -0.67
C ALA A 100 -4.76 11.25 -0.49
N ASP A 101 -3.84 12.08 0.00
CA ASP A 101 -4.03 13.53 0.15
C ASP A 101 -4.27 14.24 -1.18
N LEU A 102 -3.50 13.85 -2.22
CA LEU A 102 -3.70 14.34 -3.59
C LEU A 102 -5.11 14.02 -4.09
N SER A 103 -5.57 12.79 -3.85
CA SER A 103 -6.92 12.38 -4.21
C SER A 103 -7.98 13.20 -3.48
N TYR A 104 -7.80 13.41 -2.17
CA TYR A 104 -8.69 14.24 -1.37
C TYR A 104 -8.75 15.69 -1.89
N ALA A 105 -7.60 16.33 -2.12
CA ALA A 105 -7.54 17.67 -2.69
C ALA A 105 -8.21 17.78 -4.07
N THR A 106 -8.04 16.73 -4.89
CA THR A 106 -8.67 16.61 -6.22
C THR A 106 -10.19 16.55 -6.12
N LEU A 107 -10.73 15.83 -5.12
CA LEU A 107 -12.18 15.72 -4.88
C LEU A 107 -12.86 17.08 -4.66
N TYR A 108 -12.16 17.96 -3.97
CA TYR A 108 -12.66 19.28 -3.62
C TYR A 108 -12.17 20.39 -4.58
N ASN A 109 -11.48 20.04 -5.68
CA ASN A 109 -10.91 20.97 -6.65
C ASN A 109 -10.00 22.03 -6.00
N ILE A 110 -9.18 21.64 -5.01
CA ILE A 110 -8.23 22.54 -4.34
C ILE A 110 -6.93 22.58 -5.14
N GLU A 111 -6.90 23.37 -6.20
CA GLU A 111 -5.83 23.41 -7.20
C GLU A 111 -4.44 23.53 -6.59
N GLN A 112 -4.24 24.50 -5.67
CA GLN A 112 -2.93 24.71 -5.05
C GLN A 112 -2.48 23.46 -4.27
N LYS A 113 -3.37 22.79 -3.55
CA LYS A 113 -3.04 21.55 -2.82
C LYS A 113 -2.71 20.40 -3.76
N VAL A 114 -3.41 20.29 -4.88
CA VAL A 114 -3.08 19.30 -5.92
C VAL A 114 -1.66 19.54 -6.42
N ILE A 115 -1.26 20.78 -6.70
CA ILE A 115 0.10 21.13 -7.13
C ILE A 115 1.12 20.79 -6.02
N ASP A 116 0.86 21.20 -4.78
CA ASP A 116 1.76 20.96 -3.64
C ASP A 116 2.02 19.47 -3.45
N TYR A 117 0.95 18.63 -3.49
CA TYR A 117 1.09 17.18 -3.33
C TYR A 117 1.74 16.49 -4.53
N MET A 118 1.48 16.98 -5.75
CA MET A 118 2.18 16.49 -6.93
C MET A 118 3.68 16.72 -6.82
N ASP A 119 4.12 17.89 -6.36
CA ASP A 119 5.53 18.20 -6.18
C ASP A 119 6.18 17.38 -5.07
N ALA A 120 5.45 17.14 -3.95
CA ALA A 120 5.90 16.25 -2.89
C ALA A 120 6.06 14.79 -3.41
N ILE A 121 5.06 14.27 -4.10
CA ILE A 121 5.09 12.94 -4.70
C ILE A 121 6.26 12.81 -5.69
N ARG A 122 6.46 13.79 -6.56
CA ARG A 122 7.58 13.79 -7.52
C ARG A 122 8.93 13.71 -6.81
N THR A 123 9.09 14.46 -5.73
CA THR A 123 10.33 14.47 -4.95
C THR A 123 10.60 13.08 -4.37
N ILE A 124 9.62 12.46 -3.69
CA ILE A 124 9.76 11.10 -3.16
C ILE A 124 10.00 10.08 -4.28
N ALA A 125 9.25 10.18 -5.38
CA ALA A 125 9.36 9.27 -6.51
C ALA A 125 10.77 9.33 -7.16
N ASN A 126 11.37 10.51 -7.25
CA ASN A 126 12.75 10.65 -7.73
C ASN A 126 13.72 9.93 -6.79
N ASP A 127 13.57 10.08 -5.49
CA ASP A 127 14.41 9.43 -4.48
C ASP A 127 14.23 7.89 -4.47
N LEU A 128 13.08 7.40 -4.92
CA LEU A 128 12.77 5.97 -5.09
C LEU A 128 13.02 5.46 -6.52
N ASN A 129 13.68 6.26 -7.39
CA ASN A 129 13.98 5.94 -8.79
C ASN A 129 12.75 5.71 -9.69
N MET A 130 11.62 6.34 -9.37
CA MET A 130 10.36 6.22 -10.12
C MET A 130 10.05 7.42 -11.02
N SER A 131 11.05 8.20 -11.42
CA SER A 131 10.89 9.38 -12.29
C SER A 131 10.20 9.08 -13.63
N LYS A 132 10.22 7.81 -14.07
CA LYS A 132 9.55 7.38 -15.30
C LYS A 132 8.03 7.45 -15.20
N ILE A 133 7.47 7.23 -14.01
CA ILE A 133 6.03 7.28 -13.75
C ILE A 133 5.60 8.71 -13.48
N TYR A 134 6.27 9.35 -12.53
CA TYR A 134 5.97 10.72 -12.09
C TYR A 134 6.72 11.76 -12.95
N ASN A 135 6.41 11.77 -14.24
CA ASN A 135 7.06 12.56 -15.27
C ASN A 135 6.22 13.76 -15.71
N ALA A 136 6.78 14.62 -16.55
CA ALA A 136 6.07 15.80 -17.06
C ALA A 136 4.73 15.47 -17.76
N PRO A 137 4.62 14.43 -18.63
CA PRO A 137 3.37 14.02 -19.23
C PRO A 137 2.24 13.71 -18.23
N LEU A 138 2.54 13.06 -17.09
CA LEU A 138 1.54 12.82 -16.05
C LEU A 138 1.03 14.14 -15.46
N TYR A 139 1.95 15.08 -15.16
CA TYR A 139 1.61 16.38 -14.62
C TYR A 139 0.77 17.21 -15.58
N ASP A 140 1.14 17.22 -16.86
CA ASP A 140 0.38 17.90 -17.91
C ASP A 140 -1.02 17.32 -18.06
N SER A 141 -1.13 15.98 -17.99
CA SER A 141 -2.42 15.29 -18.02
C SER A 141 -3.31 15.66 -16.83
N ILE A 142 -2.76 15.77 -15.63
CA ILE A 142 -3.50 16.22 -14.45
C ILE A 142 -3.99 17.66 -14.64
N LYS A 143 -3.11 18.58 -15.03
CA LYS A 143 -3.45 20.00 -15.25
C LYS A 143 -4.52 20.19 -16.33
N GLN A 144 -4.42 19.48 -17.45
CA GLN A 144 -5.38 19.57 -18.56
C GLN A 144 -6.76 19.03 -18.22
N ASN A 145 -6.87 18.18 -17.21
CA ASN A 145 -8.13 17.55 -16.82
C ASN A 145 -8.61 18.00 -15.43
N PHE A 146 -8.05 19.11 -14.90
CA PHE A 146 -8.36 19.59 -13.55
C PHE A 146 -9.86 19.76 -13.28
N ASP A 147 -10.60 20.28 -14.27
CA ASP A 147 -12.06 20.47 -14.20
C ASP A 147 -12.86 19.19 -14.45
N THR A 148 -12.21 18.06 -14.73
CA THR A 148 -12.85 16.80 -15.07
C THR A 148 -12.53 15.75 -14.03
N ARG A 149 -13.26 15.75 -12.91
CA ARG A 149 -13.05 14.88 -11.73
C ARG A 149 -12.85 13.40 -12.09
N ASP A 150 -13.74 12.81 -12.88
CA ASP A 150 -13.68 11.38 -13.22
C ASP A 150 -12.39 11.03 -13.98
N LYS A 151 -11.93 11.93 -14.86
CA LYS A 151 -10.68 11.73 -15.57
C LYS A 151 -9.47 11.85 -14.63
N LEU A 152 -9.49 12.81 -13.71
CA LEU A 152 -8.43 12.96 -12.72
C LEU A 152 -8.32 11.73 -11.83
N VAL A 153 -9.44 11.24 -11.30
CA VAL A 153 -9.47 10.01 -10.50
C VAL A 153 -8.86 8.85 -11.28
N LYS A 154 -9.21 8.69 -12.57
CA LYS A 154 -8.64 7.65 -13.42
C LYS A 154 -7.13 7.82 -13.64
N ILE A 155 -6.67 9.04 -13.91
CA ILE A 155 -5.23 9.34 -14.09
C ILE A 155 -4.46 9.00 -12.82
N LEU A 156 -4.94 9.42 -11.66
CA LEU A 156 -4.30 9.17 -10.37
C LEU A 156 -4.30 7.67 -10.01
N THR A 157 -5.41 6.98 -10.26
CA THR A 157 -5.51 5.53 -10.07
C THR A 157 -4.49 4.78 -10.93
N ASN A 158 -4.36 5.16 -12.19
CA ASN A 158 -3.39 4.55 -13.08
C ASN A 158 -1.95 4.78 -12.60
N ALA A 159 -1.61 6.02 -12.22
CA ALA A 159 -0.27 6.32 -11.70
C ALA A 159 0.07 5.53 -10.43
N PHE A 160 -0.91 5.30 -9.54
CA PHE A 160 -0.73 4.46 -8.36
C PHE A 160 -0.50 2.98 -8.73
N ASN A 161 -1.31 2.45 -9.65
CA ASN A 161 -1.16 1.07 -10.13
C ASN A 161 0.20 0.86 -10.82
N GLU A 162 0.62 1.81 -11.67
CA GLU A 162 1.93 1.80 -12.31
C GLU A 162 3.08 1.84 -11.28
N THR A 163 2.90 2.60 -10.18
CA THR A 163 3.86 2.64 -9.06
C THR A 163 4.02 1.27 -8.43
N TYR A 164 2.90 0.64 -8.08
CA TYR A 164 2.89 -0.68 -7.48
C TYR A 164 3.53 -1.73 -8.42
N GLN A 165 3.12 -1.73 -9.69
CA GLN A 165 3.63 -2.64 -10.70
C GLN A 165 5.13 -2.45 -10.90
N TYR A 166 5.60 -1.21 -11.06
CA TYR A 166 7.01 -0.90 -11.24
C TYR A 166 7.86 -1.41 -10.06
N MET A 167 7.45 -1.15 -8.83
CA MET A 167 8.16 -1.63 -7.65
C MET A 167 8.19 -3.16 -7.60
N SER A 168 7.07 -3.82 -7.90
CA SER A 168 6.96 -5.28 -7.89
C SER A 168 7.84 -5.94 -8.96
N GLU A 169 7.91 -5.34 -10.15
CA GLU A 169 8.74 -5.84 -11.25
C GLU A 169 10.25 -5.62 -11.03
N ASN A 170 10.61 -4.70 -10.13
CA ASN A 170 12.00 -4.38 -9.78
C ASN A 170 12.44 -4.98 -8.42
N ASP A 171 11.82 -6.05 -7.97
CA ASP A 171 12.13 -6.75 -6.71
C ASP A 171 12.00 -5.85 -5.46
N GLN A 172 11.08 -4.87 -5.48
CA GLN A 172 10.81 -3.93 -4.40
C GLN A 172 9.41 -4.13 -3.79
N GLN A 173 8.94 -5.38 -3.67
CA GLN A 173 7.61 -5.70 -3.15
C GLN A 173 7.37 -5.14 -1.75
N THR A 174 8.39 -5.16 -0.88
CA THR A 174 8.27 -4.59 0.47
C THR A 174 7.97 -3.11 0.43
N LEU A 175 8.65 -2.34 -0.43
CA LEU A 175 8.38 -0.91 -0.62
C LEU A 175 6.99 -0.68 -1.23
N ALA A 176 6.58 -1.50 -2.20
CA ALA A 176 5.23 -1.44 -2.79
C ALA A 176 4.13 -1.65 -1.75
N LEU A 177 4.31 -2.62 -0.84
CA LEU A 177 3.38 -2.87 0.26
C LEU A 177 3.34 -1.71 1.26
N LEU A 178 4.46 -1.05 1.53
CA LEU A 178 4.49 0.16 2.37
C LEU A 178 3.73 1.32 1.73
N VAL A 179 3.85 1.51 0.40
CA VAL A 179 3.04 2.52 -0.34
C VAL A 179 1.55 2.23 -0.18
N VAL A 180 1.13 0.98 -0.40
CA VAL A 180 -0.28 0.57 -0.25
C VAL A 180 -0.76 0.77 1.18
N GLY A 181 0.04 0.37 2.17
CA GLY A 181 -0.29 0.54 3.59
C GLY A 181 -0.44 2.00 4.00
N GLY A 182 0.49 2.86 3.58
CA GLY A 182 0.43 4.31 3.82
C GLY A 182 -0.80 4.96 3.20
N ALA A 183 -1.12 4.62 1.94
CA ALA A 183 -2.31 5.10 1.25
C ALA A 183 -3.60 4.65 1.96
N TRP A 184 -3.65 3.41 2.44
CA TRP A 184 -4.80 2.90 3.18
C TRP A 184 -4.99 3.62 4.52
N VAL A 185 -3.92 3.81 5.29
CA VAL A 185 -3.99 4.53 6.59
C VAL A 185 -4.47 5.96 6.40
N GLU A 186 -3.91 6.70 5.44
CA GLU A 186 -4.32 8.09 5.18
C GLU A 186 -5.75 8.15 4.63
N GLY A 187 -6.12 7.26 3.72
CA GLY A 187 -7.49 7.17 3.22
C GLY A 187 -8.50 6.92 4.34
N MET A 188 -8.19 6.02 5.28
CA MET A 188 -9.00 5.78 6.47
C MET A 188 -9.06 7.01 7.38
N TYR A 189 -7.91 7.67 7.58
CA TYR A 189 -7.84 8.89 8.38
C TYR A 189 -8.72 10.00 7.80
N LEU A 190 -8.58 10.30 6.52
CA LEU A 190 -9.40 11.28 5.83
C LEU A 190 -10.89 10.92 5.91
N THR A 191 -11.24 9.65 5.68
CA THR A 191 -12.63 9.16 5.73
C THR A 191 -13.24 9.33 7.11
N THR A 192 -12.52 9.00 8.19
CA THR A 192 -13.04 9.01 9.56
C THR A 192 -13.01 10.39 10.21
N ASN A 193 -12.16 11.31 9.73
CA ASN A 193 -12.00 12.65 10.31
C ASN A 193 -12.66 13.78 9.49
N VAL A 194 -13.13 13.51 8.26
CA VAL A 194 -13.77 14.55 7.44
C VAL A 194 -15.06 15.09 8.06
N SER A 195 -15.80 14.29 8.83
CA SER A 195 -17.00 14.78 9.47
C SER A 195 -17.53 13.84 10.55
N GLU A 196 -17.59 14.29 11.81
CA GLU A 196 -18.40 13.63 12.83
C GLU A 196 -19.89 13.63 12.45
N ALA A 197 -20.37 14.63 11.70
CA ALA A 197 -21.75 14.67 11.21
C ALA A 197 -22.06 13.55 10.21
N ALA A 198 -21.04 13.04 9.50
CA ALA A 198 -21.19 11.96 8.54
C ALA A 198 -21.32 10.57 9.21
N TYR A 199 -21.01 10.41 10.49
CA TYR A 199 -21.15 9.14 11.20
C TYR A 199 -22.58 8.59 11.19
N ASN A 200 -23.57 9.47 11.23
CA ASN A 200 -24.98 9.11 11.22
C ASN A 200 -25.52 8.73 9.82
N VAL A 201 -24.66 8.75 8.80
CA VAL A 201 -25.04 8.39 7.44
C VAL A 201 -24.77 6.90 7.21
N ALA A 202 -25.82 6.15 6.92
CA ALA A 202 -25.79 4.69 6.70
C ALA A 202 -24.68 4.23 5.72
N GLY A 203 -24.19 5.12 4.85
CA GLY A 203 -23.11 4.87 3.88
C GLY A 203 -21.73 4.68 4.51
N ILE A 204 -21.34 5.48 5.52
CA ILE A 204 -20.01 5.40 6.14
C ILE A 204 -19.78 4.06 6.83
N SER A 205 -20.75 3.59 7.61
CA SER A 205 -20.65 2.29 8.27
C SER A 205 -20.37 1.17 7.28
N LYS A 206 -21.05 1.16 6.12
CA LYS A 206 -20.82 0.19 5.06
C LYS A 206 -19.38 0.28 4.51
N VAL A 207 -18.92 1.49 4.23
CA VAL A 207 -17.56 1.74 3.75
C VAL A 207 -16.51 1.23 4.73
N LEU A 208 -16.63 1.56 6.01
CA LEU A 208 -15.68 1.13 7.04
C LEU A 208 -15.66 -0.39 7.24
N ILE A 209 -16.81 -1.07 7.09
CA ILE A 209 -16.88 -2.55 7.09
C ILE A 209 -16.19 -3.14 5.86
N GLU A 210 -16.38 -2.55 4.68
CA GLU A 210 -15.71 -2.97 3.45
C GLU A 210 -14.20 -2.80 3.56
N GLN A 211 -13.73 -1.74 4.22
CA GLN A 211 -12.30 -1.51 4.47
C GLN A 211 -11.68 -2.56 5.39
N LYS A 212 -12.45 -3.20 6.28
CA LYS A 212 -11.94 -4.35 7.03
C LYS A 212 -11.46 -5.48 6.12
N LYS A 213 -12.20 -5.77 5.04
CA LYS A 213 -11.79 -6.82 4.08
C LYS A 213 -10.49 -6.44 3.37
N SER A 214 -10.36 -5.17 2.98
CA SER A 214 -9.12 -4.66 2.38
C SER A 214 -7.94 -4.75 3.34
N PHE A 215 -8.18 -4.47 4.62
CA PHE A 215 -7.19 -4.60 5.67
C PHE A 215 -6.76 -6.06 5.91
N ASP A 216 -7.72 -6.98 5.99
CA ASP A 216 -7.44 -8.40 6.15
C ASP A 216 -6.61 -8.93 4.96
N LEU A 217 -6.97 -8.55 3.72
CA LEU A 217 -6.21 -8.86 2.52
C LEU A 217 -4.79 -8.28 2.59
N TYR A 218 -4.65 -7.01 2.99
CA TYR A 218 -3.34 -6.37 3.15
C TYR A 218 -2.45 -7.15 4.12
N LEU A 219 -2.98 -7.56 5.27
CA LEU A 219 -2.25 -8.39 6.23
C LEU A 219 -1.83 -9.73 5.63
N ASP A 220 -2.70 -10.37 4.83
CA ASP A 220 -2.37 -11.63 4.15
C ASP A 220 -1.22 -11.45 3.16
N LEU A 221 -1.19 -10.33 2.44
CA LEU A 221 -0.14 -9.99 1.48
C LEU A 221 1.21 -9.67 2.12
N THR A 222 1.21 -9.15 3.35
CA THR A 222 2.44 -8.85 4.09
C THR A 222 3.07 -10.10 4.73
N LYS A 223 2.29 -11.18 4.95
CA LYS A 223 2.77 -12.40 5.63
C LYS A 223 4.08 -12.97 5.07
N PRO A 224 4.27 -13.11 3.73
CA PRO A 224 5.51 -13.63 3.18
C PRO A 224 6.75 -12.75 3.41
N TYR A 225 6.55 -11.51 3.82
CA TYR A 225 7.58 -10.47 3.95
C TYR A 225 7.82 -10.04 5.40
N MET A 226 7.27 -10.77 6.37
CA MET A 226 7.39 -10.43 7.80
C MET A 226 8.81 -10.56 8.36
N ASP A 227 9.72 -11.22 7.63
CA ASP A 227 11.15 -11.27 7.96
C ASP A 227 11.88 -9.96 7.57
N ASP A 228 11.28 -9.10 6.73
CA ASP A 228 11.77 -7.77 6.43
C ASP A 228 11.41 -6.81 7.57
N PRO A 229 12.39 -6.17 8.23
CA PRO A 229 12.13 -5.25 9.35
C PRO A 229 11.17 -4.12 9.02
N MET A 230 11.23 -3.54 7.80
CA MET A 230 10.35 -2.44 7.40
C MET A 230 8.89 -2.87 7.37
N ILE A 231 8.62 -4.09 6.86
CA ILE A 231 7.26 -4.63 6.82
C ILE A 231 6.80 -5.02 8.22
N SER A 232 7.63 -5.72 9.01
CA SER A 232 7.25 -6.13 10.36
C SER A 232 6.97 -4.93 11.26
N ASP A 233 7.77 -3.88 11.18
CA ASP A 233 7.58 -2.65 11.95
C ASP A 233 6.31 -1.91 11.53
N PHE A 234 6.05 -1.79 10.22
CA PHE A 234 4.83 -1.18 9.74
C PHE A 234 3.59 -1.99 10.16
N VAL A 235 3.59 -3.30 9.99
CA VAL A 235 2.47 -4.18 10.38
C VAL A 235 2.23 -4.14 11.90
N ASN A 236 3.29 -4.07 12.71
CA ASN A 236 3.18 -3.89 14.17
C ASN A 236 2.55 -2.53 14.53
N ASN A 237 2.83 -1.48 13.76
CA ASN A 237 2.17 -0.18 13.94
C ASN A 237 0.65 -0.24 13.66
N LEU A 238 0.17 -1.21 12.88
CA LEU A 238 -1.26 -1.40 12.60
C LEU A 238 -2.02 -2.14 13.72
N GLU A 239 -1.34 -2.58 14.79
CA GLU A 239 -1.96 -3.32 15.90
C GLU A 239 -3.18 -2.62 16.52
N PRO A 240 -3.24 -1.27 16.68
CA PRO A 240 -4.44 -0.60 17.19
C PRO A 240 -5.69 -0.90 16.38
N ILE A 241 -5.64 -0.78 15.05
CA ILE A 241 -6.79 -1.04 14.18
C ILE A 241 -7.11 -2.54 14.07
N LYS A 242 -6.10 -3.40 14.12
CA LYS A 242 -6.28 -4.84 14.13
C LYS A 242 -7.10 -5.31 15.32
N LYS A 243 -6.85 -4.75 16.52
CA LYS A 243 -7.65 -5.03 17.73
C LYS A 243 -9.09 -4.58 17.58
N VAL A 244 -9.33 -3.38 17.04
CA VAL A 244 -10.67 -2.89 16.80
C VAL A 244 -11.41 -3.80 15.82
N TYR A 245 -10.79 -4.13 14.67
CA TYR A 245 -11.40 -4.98 13.65
C TYR A 245 -11.67 -6.42 14.11
N ALA A 246 -10.86 -6.96 15.03
CA ALA A 246 -11.10 -8.28 15.61
C ALA A 246 -12.40 -8.36 16.44
N GLY A 247 -12.84 -7.24 17.02
CA GLY A 247 -14.06 -7.13 17.82
C GLY A 247 -15.31 -6.73 17.01
N LEU A 248 -15.18 -6.43 15.71
CA LEU A 248 -16.31 -5.95 14.92
C LEU A 248 -17.24 -7.08 14.46
N THR A 249 -18.54 -6.79 14.50
CA THR A 249 -19.62 -7.59 13.91
C THR A 249 -19.98 -7.06 12.51
N THR A 250 -21.08 -7.52 11.96
CA THR A 250 -21.56 -7.13 10.62
C THR A 250 -22.17 -5.72 10.57
N SER A 251 -22.40 -5.08 11.71
CA SER A 251 -22.90 -3.71 11.80
C SER A 251 -22.02 -2.89 12.73
N LEU A 252 -21.79 -1.61 12.39
CA LEU A 252 -21.05 -0.68 13.23
C LEU A 252 -21.99 0.15 14.09
N THR A 253 -21.62 0.31 15.36
CA THR A 253 -22.17 1.31 16.26
C THR A 253 -21.36 2.61 16.17
N ASP A 254 -21.91 3.72 16.68
CA ASP A 254 -21.17 4.98 16.79
C ASP A 254 -19.86 4.81 17.58
N GLN A 255 -19.86 3.94 18.61
CA GLN A 255 -18.66 3.64 19.38
C GLN A 255 -17.61 2.93 18.53
N ASN A 256 -18.01 1.97 17.69
CA ASN A 256 -17.08 1.31 16.78
C ASN A 256 -16.41 2.30 15.81
N ILE A 257 -17.15 3.28 15.30
CA ILE A 257 -16.62 4.33 14.42
C ILE A 257 -15.60 5.19 15.17
N LYS A 258 -15.89 5.59 16.40
CA LYS A 258 -14.96 6.33 17.27
C LYS A 258 -13.69 5.51 17.55
N ASP A 259 -13.82 4.22 17.82
CA ASP A 259 -12.70 3.32 18.09
C ASP A 259 -11.81 3.15 16.85
N ILE A 260 -12.42 3.00 15.66
CA ILE A 260 -11.71 2.99 14.38
C ILE A 260 -10.95 4.30 14.17
N THR A 261 -11.64 5.44 14.36
CA THR A 261 -11.04 6.78 14.20
C THR A 261 -9.85 6.96 15.15
N ALA A 262 -10.00 6.62 16.42
CA ALA A 262 -8.94 6.73 17.42
C ALA A 262 -7.72 5.82 17.05
N ALA A 263 -7.98 4.59 16.63
CA ALA A 263 -6.92 3.65 16.23
C ALA A 263 -6.15 4.18 15.01
N ILE A 264 -6.87 4.68 13.99
CA ILE A 264 -6.25 5.25 12.79
C ILE A 264 -5.43 6.50 13.12
N ASN A 265 -5.94 7.39 13.99
CA ASN A 265 -5.20 8.58 14.42
C ASN A 265 -3.87 8.21 15.10
N ILE A 266 -3.86 7.17 15.96
CA ILE A 266 -2.64 6.67 16.60
C ILE A 266 -1.64 6.17 15.55
N ILE A 267 -2.10 5.41 14.56
CA ILE A 267 -1.23 4.84 13.52
C ILE A 267 -0.67 5.96 12.65
N ARG A 268 -1.53 6.84 12.16
CA ARG A 268 -1.12 7.96 11.29
C ARG A 268 -0.06 8.84 11.94
N ASN A 269 -0.23 9.20 13.21
CA ASN A 269 0.73 10.03 13.94
C ASN A 269 2.12 9.40 14.08
N LYS A 270 2.26 8.10 13.83
CA LYS A 270 3.56 7.42 13.82
C LYS A 270 4.25 7.44 12.46
N ILE A 271 3.49 7.59 11.39
CA ILE A 271 4.01 7.42 10.01
C ILE A 271 4.22 8.74 9.27
N ILE A 272 3.66 9.88 9.76
CA ILE A 272 3.80 11.20 9.13
C ILE A 272 4.85 12.09 9.82
#